data_b9914f24f03798cdfb1b3aa495f6a1e1
#
_entry.id   b9914f24f03798cdfb1b3aa495f6a1e1
#
_cell.length_a   1.000
_cell.length_b   1.000
_cell.length_c   1.000
_cell.angle_alpha   90.00
_cell.angle_beta   90.00
_cell.angle_gamma   90.00
#
_symmetry.space_group_name_H-M   'P 1'
#
loop_
_entity.id
_entity.type
_entity.pdbx_description
1 polymer ?
#
loop_
_entity_poly.entity_id
_entity_poly.type
_entity_poly.pdbx_seq_one_letter_code
_entity_poly.pdbx_strand_id
1 'polypeptide(L)'
;GMWAEMMEPGALNLVDSWRVMTPNRYENEFAMHRGHTPSCAVTPLAAFLGRPRETTRYRTPVKGLYLSGAGTFPGAGVVGAAGRNAADAVYTDLRGGSLI
;
A
#
# COMPACT_ATOMS: atom_id res chain seq x y z
N GLY A 1 -2.02 13.99 -29.93
CA GLY A 1 -3.09 14.15 -28.91
C GLY A 1 -2.69 15.19 -27.88
N MET A 2 -3.63 15.64 -27.08
CA MET A 2 -3.49 16.69 -26.04
C MET A 2 -2.23 16.58 -25.17
N TRP A 3 -1.77 15.37 -24.93
CA TRP A 3 -0.52 15.09 -24.21
C TRP A 3 0.71 15.61 -24.92
N ALA A 4 0.79 15.37 -26.24
CA ALA A 4 1.93 15.78 -27.03
C ALA A 4 2.06 17.30 -27.15
N GLU A 5 0.94 18.00 -27.09
CA GLU A 5 0.87 19.46 -27.17
C GLU A 5 1.35 20.15 -25.88
N MET A 6 1.34 19.43 -24.74
CA MET A 6 1.79 19.92 -23.44
C MET A 6 3.26 19.62 -23.12
N MET A 7 3.90 18.82 -23.98
CA MET A 7 5.29 18.41 -23.79
C MET A 7 6.25 19.21 -24.67
N GLU A 8 7.50 19.29 -24.27
CA GLU A 8 8.55 19.85 -25.12
C GLU A 8 8.70 19.09 -26.42
N PRO A 9 9.02 19.78 -27.54
CA PRO A 9 9.28 19.13 -28.81
C PRO A 9 10.34 18.02 -28.67
N GLY A 10 10.01 16.82 -29.13
CA GLY A 10 10.88 15.66 -29.06
C GLY A 10 10.74 14.78 -27.80
N ALA A 11 10.00 15.20 -26.78
CA ALA A 11 9.79 14.40 -25.56
C ALA A 11 9.16 13.02 -25.85
N LEU A 12 8.28 12.93 -26.83
CA LEU A 12 7.67 11.66 -27.25
C LEU A 12 8.67 10.66 -27.84
N ASN A 13 9.79 11.12 -28.37
CA ASN A 13 10.83 10.24 -28.91
C ASN A 13 11.61 9.50 -27.79
N LEU A 14 11.45 9.93 -26.54
CA LEU A 14 12.05 9.29 -25.36
C LEU A 14 11.16 8.19 -24.78
N VAL A 15 9.95 8.00 -25.32
CA VAL A 15 8.99 7.01 -24.82
C VAL A 15 9.10 5.73 -25.64
N ASP A 16 9.69 4.71 -25.06
CA ASP A 16 9.84 3.39 -25.72
C ASP A 16 8.51 2.63 -25.78
N SER A 17 7.73 2.70 -24.71
CA SER A 17 6.43 2.03 -24.64
C SER A 17 5.53 2.69 -23.60
N TRP A 18 4.23 2.51 -23.75
CA TRP A 18 3.24 2.97 -22.76
C TRP A 18 2.04 2.04 -22.71
N ARG A 19 1.39 1.99 -21.57
CA ARG A 19 0.11 1.33 -21.42
C ARG A 19 -0.79 2.10 -20.44
N VAL A 20 -2.08 2.09 -20.72
CA VAL A 20 -3.07 2.67 -19.81
C VAL A 20 -3.43 1.65 -18.74
N MET A 21 -3.30 2.05 -17.48
CA MET A 21 -3.74 1.26 -16.34
C MET A 21 -5.09 1.79 -15.87
N THR A 22 -6.16 1.09 -16.24
CA THR A 22 -7.51 1.38 -15.77
C THR A 22 -7.77 0.69 -14.42
N PRO A 23 -8.78 1.13 -13.63
CA PRO A 23 -9.16 0.43 -12.40
C PRO A 23 -9.44 -1.07 -12.60
N ASN A 24 -10.10 -1.44 -13.71
CA ASN A 24 -10.36 -2.84 -14.05
C ASN A 24 -9.06 -3.64 -14.29
N ARG A 25 -8.05 -3.01 -14.89
CA ARG A 25 -6.75 -3.65 -15.07
C ARG A 25 -6.03 -3.86 -13.74
N TYR A 26 -6.06 -2.87 -12.86
CA TYR A 26 -5.50 -3.03 -11.52
C TYR A 26 -6.18 -4.15 -10.75
N GLU A 27 -7.50 -4.28 -10.86
CA GLU A 27 -8.24 -5.37 -10.22
C GLU A 27 -7.86 -6.74 -10.81
N ASN A 28 -7.82 -6.86 -12.13
CA ASN A 28 -7.58 -8.14 -12.80
C ASN A 28 -6.11 -8.59 -12.76
N GLU A 29 -5.18 -7.66 -12.90
CA GLU A 29 -3.74 -7.98 -12.96
C GLU A 29 -3.09 -8.06 -11.56
N PHE A 30 -3.58 -7.28 -10.60
CA PHE A 30 -2.97 -7.16 -9.27
C PHE A 30 -3.90 -7.49 -8.11
N ALA A 31 -5.09 -8.00 -8.38
CA ALA A 31 -6.11 -8.33 -7.37
C ALA A 31 -6.46 -7.15 -6.43
N MET A 32 -6.35 -5.93 -6.93
CA MET A 32 -6.71 -4.73 -6.18
C MET A 32 -8.21 -4.48 -6.25
N HIS A 33 -8.90 -4.63 -5.14
CA HIS A 33 -10.35 -4.45 -5.08
C HIS A 33 -10.78 -3.11 -5.71
N ARG A 34 -11.58 -3.18 -6.79
CA ARG A 34 -12.03 -2.04 -7.60
C ARG A 34 -10.89 -1.14 -8.13
N GLY A 35 -9.69 -1.67 -8.27
CA GLY A 35 -8.52 -0.93 -8.71
C GLY A 35 -8.03 0.13 -7.72
N HIS A 36 -8.39 0.00 -6.44
CA HIS A 36 -8.01 0.95 -5.40
C HIS A 36 -6.55 0.76 -4.97
N THR A 37 -5.66 1.54 -5.53
CA THR A 37 -4.21 1.41 -5.30
C THR A 37 -3.77 1.68 -3.85
N PRO A 38 -4.37 2.61 -3.07
CA PRO A 38 -4.02 2.79 -1.67
C PRO A 38 -4.40 1.62 -0.76
N SER A 39 -5.35 0.80 -1.17
CA SER A 39 -5.80 -0.43 -0.46
C SER A 39 -6.22 -0.23 1.00
N CYS A 40 -6.19 0.98 1.51
CA CYS A 40 -6.50 1.31 2.89
C CYS A 40 -7.74 2.21 2.95
N ALA A 41 -8.88 1.63 3.28
CA ALA A 41 -10.11 2.37 3.55
C ALA A 41 -10.16 2.82 5.01
N VAL A 42 -9.13 3.56 5.45
CA VAL A 42 -9.12 4.11 6.80
C VAL A 42 -9.79 5.47 6.75
N THR A 43 -11.03 5.54 7.21
CA THR A 43 -11.64 6.85 7.49
C THR A 43 -10.89 7.56 8.62
N PRO A 44 -10.86 8.88 8.67
CA PRO A 44 -10.22 9.61 9.78
C PRO A 44 -10.66 9.14 11.16
N LEU A 45 -11.94 8.81 11.30
CA LEU A 45 -12.50 8.27 12.54
C LEU A 45 -11.96 6.87 12.85
N ALA A 46 -11.87 5.99 11.86
CA ALA A 46 -11.34 4.64 12.05
C ALA A 46 -9.85 4.67 12.40
N ALA A 47 -9.07 5.58 11.79
CA ALA A 47 -7.67 5.81 12.15
C ALA A 47 -7.52 6.29 13.59
N PHE A 48 -8.34 7.26 14.01
CA PHE A 48 -8.35 7.77 15.39
C PHE A 48 -8.72 6.68 16.40
N LEU A 49 -9.66 5.80 16.08
CA LEU A 49 -10.06 4.68 16.92
C LEU A 49 -9.09 3.48 16.83
N GLY A 50 -8.03 3.56 16.03
CA GLY A 50 -7.08 2.47 15.83
C GLY A 50 -7.71 1.21 15.24
N ARG A 51 -8.66 1.37 14.32
CA ARG A 51 -9.39 0.24 13.70
C ARG A 51 -9.29 0.27 12.16
N PRO A 52 -9.31 -0.88 11.49
CA PRO A 52 -9.16 -2.24 12.05
C PRO A 52 -7.80 -2.44 12.75
N ARG A 53 -7.79 -3.24 13.80
CA ARG A 53 -6.56 -3.45 14.61
C ARG A 53 -5.43 -4.05 13.79
N GLU A 54 -5.74 -4.93 12.86
CA GLU A 54 -4.78 -5.60 12.00
C GLU A 54 -3.99 -4.60 11.16
N THR A 55 -4.66 -3.58 10.63
CA THR A 55 -4.03 -2.55 9.80
C THR A 55 -3.30 -1.48 10.59
N THR A 56 -3.63 -1.28 11.88
CA THR A 56 -2.99 -0.29 12.74
C THR A 56 -1.93 -0.87 13.65
N ARG A 57 -2.01 -2.16 13.98
CA ARG A 57 -1.07 -2.88 14.85
C ARG A 57 -0.21 -3.90 14.11
N TYR A 58 -0.43 -4.04 12.80
CA TYR A 58 0.33 -4.92 11.88
C TYR A 58 0.23 -6.42 12.16
N ARG A 59 -0.46 -6.83 13.23
CA ARG A 59 -0.65 -8.23 13.65
C ARG A 59 -1.98 -8.75 13.17
N THR A 60 -2.01 -9.96 12.63
CA THR A 60 -3.24 -10.66 12.25
C THR A 60 -3.65 -11.67 13.35
N PRO A 61 -4.88 -12.21 13.30
CA PRO A 61 -5.27 -13.31 14.16
C PRO A 61 -4.47 -14.60 13.90
N VAL A 62 -3.83 -14.70 12.74
CA VAL A 62 -2.98 -15.85 12.38
C VAL A 62 -1.59 -15.61 12.97
N LYS A 63 -1.16 -16.52 13.85
CA LYS A 63 0.14 -16.44 14.53
C LYS A 63 1.29 -16.42 13.50
N GLY A 64 2.20 -15.47 13.65
CA GLY A 64 3.35 -15.31 12.74
C GLY A 64 3.05 -14.61 11.42
N LEU A 65 1.79 -14.24 11.16
CA LEU A 65 1.39 -13.48 9.97
C LEU A 65 1.20 -12.01 10.32
N TYR A 66 1.93 -11.16 9.62
CA TYR A 66 1.89 -9.70 9.79
C TYR A 66 1.46 -9.00 8.51
N LEU A 67 0.82 -7.85 8.65
CA LEU A 67 0.48 -6.98 7.54
C LEU A 67 1.47 -5.81 7.46
N SER A 68 1.72 -5.33 6.25
CA SER A 68 2.56 -4.17 5.97
C SER A 68 2.15 -3.51 4.65
N GLY A 69 2.79 -2.41 4.32
CA GLY A 69 2.60 -1.72 3.03
C GLY A 69 1.43 -0.74 3.03
N ALA A 70 1.00 -0.36 1.85
CA ALA A 70 0.03 0.71 1.63
C ALA A 70 -1.36 0.45 2.24
N GLY A 71 -1.69 -0.81 2.52
CA GLY A 71 -2.94 -1.21 3.18
C GLY A 71 -2.93 -1.09 4.71
N THR A 72 -1.82 -0.67 5.32
CA THR A 72 -1.67 -0.50 6.77
C THR A 72 -1.41 0.95 7.15
N PHE A 73 -1.62 1.30 8.43
CA PHE A 73 -1.31 2.65 8.92
C PHE A 73 0.20 2.96 8.73
N PRO A 74 0.59 4.15 8.32
CA PRO A 74 -0.21 5.36 8.07
C PRO A 74 -0.82 5.44 6.66
N GLY A 75 -0.78 4.38 5.87
CA GLY A 75 -1.35 4.33 4.54
C GLY A 75 -0.31 4.46 3.43
N ALA A 76 -0.80 4.71 2.21
CA ALA A 76 0.05 4.86 1.04
C ALA A 76 0.95 6.10 1.13
N GLY A 77 2.21 5.93 0.73
CA GLY A 77 3.22 6.98 0.69
C GLY A 77 4.62 6.39 0.62
N VAL A 78 5.56 7.13 0.00
CA VAL A 78 6.94 6.68 -0.18
C VAL A 78 7.78 7.06 1.06
N VAL A 79 7.29 6.72 2.25
CA VAL A 79 7.93 7.09 3.52
C VAL A 79 8.46 5.89 4.31
N GLY A 80 8.18 4.67 3.87
CA GLY A 80 8.64 3.46 4.55
C GLY A 80 8.07 3.22 5.95
N ALA A 81 7.17 4.09 6.44
CA ALA A 81 6.68 4.05 7.81
C ALA A 81 5.94 2.75 8.15
N ALA A 82 5.07 2.28 7.26
CA ALA A 82 4.34 1.03 7.46
C ALA A 82 5.28 -0.18 7.56
N GLY A 83 6.33 -0.23 6.72
CA GLY A 83 7.34 -1.28 6.77
C GLY A 83 8.13 -1.27 8.07
N ARG A 84 8.58 -0.10 8.50
CA ARG A 84 9.28 0.08 9.78
C ARG A 84 8.43 -0.37 10.97
N ASN A 85 7.21 0.11 11.04
CA ASN A 85 6.29 -0.23 12.14
C ASN A 85 5.96 -1.72 12.17
N ALA A 86 5.78 -2.35 11.00
CA ALA A 86 5.58 -3.79 10.91
C ALA A 86 6.82 -4.57 11.39
N ALA A 87 8.02 -4.15 10.99
CA ALA A 87 9.27 -4.75 11.45
C ALA A 87 9.43 -4.63 12.98
N ASP A 88 9.10 -3.48 13.55
CA ASP A 88 9.13 -3.28 15.01
C ASP A 88 8.13 -4.21 15.73
N ALA A 89 6.96 -4.44 15.14
CA ALA A 89 5.98 -5.40 15.68
C ALA A 89 6.52 -6.82 15.66
N VAL A 90 7.09 -7.27 14.54
CA VAL A 90 7.73 -8.59 14.41
C VAL A 90 8.87 -8.75 15.41
N TYR A 91 9.76 -7.78 15.47
CA TYR A 91 10.91 -7.81 16.38
C TYR A 91 10.51 -7.91 17.85
N THR A 92 9.49 -7.15 18.24
CA THR A 92 8.95 -7.18 19.61
C THR A 92 8.41 -8.55 19.96
N ASP A 93 7.67 -9.17 19.06
CA ASP A 93 7.07 -10.49 19.28
C ASP A 93 8.13 -11.59 19.31
N LEU A 94 9.16 -11.50 18.48
CA LEU A 94 10.30 -12.43 18.51
C LEU A 94 11.06 -12.37 19.84
N ARG A 95 11.31 -11.16 20.35
CA ARG A 95 11.98 -11.00 21.66
C ARG A 95 11.12 -11.41 22.85
N GLY A 96 9.81 -11.21 22.74
CA GLY A 96 8.85 -11.61 23.78
C GLY A 96 8.48 -13.10 23.79
N GLY A 97 9.02 -13.89 22.87
CA GLY A 97 8.68 -15.31 22.74
C GLY A 97 7.27 -15.59 22.22
N SER A 98 6.61 -14.58 21.68
CA SER A 98 5.20 -14.67 21.22
C SER A 98 5.02 -15.47 19.93
N LEU A 99 6.10 -15.77 19.23
CA LEU A 99 6.11 -16.54 17.98
C LEU A 99 6.37 -18.03 18.17
N ILE A 100 6.65 -18.45 19.37
CA ILE A 100 6.93 -19.85 19.71
C ILE A 100 5.69 -20.52 20.28
#